data_ef7bdb57a538318d0803b1859245bd00
#
_entry.id   ef7bdb57a538318d0803b1859245bd00
#
_cell.length_a   1.000
_cell.length_b   1.000
_cell.length_c   1.000
_cell.angle_alpha   90.00
_cell.angle_beta   90.00
_cell.angle_gamma   90.00
#
_symmetry.space_group_name_H-M   'P 1'
#
loop_
_entity.id
_entity.type
_entity.pdbx_description
1 polymer ?
#
loop_
_entity_poly.entity_id
_entity_poly.type
_entity_poly.pdbx_seq_one_letter_code
_entity_poly.pdbx_strand_id
1 'polypeptide(L)'
;MLRNVYLTCLLTLIFGSAAWAQSGSIKGRVLDKTTNEPLPFASVIAVMNGQQMGGAQTDFDGNFTIKPLGAGTYSVKATFVGYTTTEVTGVLVSVDKITFADVKMGKGAVDITAVEVTAYKVPLIDKGNPAVQTTITQEEIKAIPTRDVRSVAATAAGVFQRDEGDDLNVRGSRDDATDYYIDGV
;
A
#
# COMPACT_ATOMS: atom_id res chain seq x y z
N MET A 1 45.55 -27.55 -0.75
CA MET A 1 45.06 -26.26 -1.31
C MET A 1 43.70 -26.45 -2.03
N LEU A 2 43.49 -27.39 -2.92
CA LEU A 2 42.20 -27.62 -3.60
C LEU A 2 41.00 -27.80 -2.63
N ARG A 3 41.16 -28.52 -1.53
CA ARG A 3 40.11 -28.78 -0.53
C ARG A 3 39.55 -27.49 0.08
N ASN A 4 40.43 -26.51 0.34
CA ASN A 4 40.03 -25.22 0.91
C ASN A 4 39.30 -24.34 -0.13
N VAL A 5 39.67 -24.45 -1.41
CA VAL A 5 39.01 -23.74 -2.52
C VAL A 5 37.60 -24.27 -2.73
N TYR A 6 37.41 -25.60 -2.68
CA TYR A 6 36.04 -26.18 -2.74
C TYR A 6 35.18 -25.77 -1.56
N LEU A 7 35.76 -25.69 -0.36
CA LEU A 7 35.04 -25.28 0.85
C LEU A 7 34.61 -23.82 0.77
N THR A 8 35.47 -22.93 0.28
CA THR A 8 35.13 -21.52 0.08
C THR A 8 34.10 -21.32 -1.05
N CYS A 9 34.21 -22.03 -2.17
CA CYS A 9 33.18 -22.02 -3.22
C CYS A 9 31.83 -22.54 -2.73
N LEU A 10 31.80 -23.61 -1.94
CA LEU A 10 30.57 -24.13 -1.38
C LEU A 10 29.93 -23.15 -0.39
N LEU A 11 30.74 -22.48 0.43
CA LEU A 11 30.28 -21.50 1.40
C LEU A 11 29.70 -20.24 0.71
N THR A 12 30.33 -19.75 -0.36
CA THR A 12 29.82 -18.63 -1.15
C THR A 12 28.54 -18.97 -1.90
N LEU A 13 28.37 -20.22 -2.35
CA LEU A 13 27.14 -20.68 -3.01
C LEU A 13 25.95 -20.71 -2.04
N ILE A 14 26.19 -21.08 -0.78
CA ILE A 14 25.13 -21.14 0.27
C ILE A 14 24.71 -19.74 0.71
N PHE A 15 25.64 -18.77 0.80
CA PHE A 15 25.34 -17.39 1.15
C PHE A 15 24.66 -16.60 0.02
N GLY A 16 24.87 -16.99 -1.24
CA GLY A 16 24.27 -16.30 -2.40
C GLY A 16 22.77 -16.52 -2.58
N SER A 17 22.17 -17.51 -1.92
CA SER A 17 20.75 -17.86 -2.09
C SER A 17 19.79 -17.17 -1.13
N ALA A 18 20.25 -16.32 -0.22
CA ALA A 18 19.43 -15.59 0.76
C ALA A 18 18.91 -14.22 0.25
N ALA A 19 18.76 -14.04 -1.06
CA ALA A 19 17.98 -12.91 -1.60
C ALA A 19 16.49 -13.18 -1.34
N TRP A 20 16.03 -12.93 -0.13
CA TRP A 20 14.61 -12.96 0.21
C TRP A 20 13.94 -11.88 -0.62
N ALA A 21 13.06 -12.31 -1.53
CA ALA A 21 12.25 -11.39 -2.30
C ALA A 21 11.31 -10.67 -1.32
N GLN A 22 11.73 -9.49 -0.87
CA GLN A 22 10.91 -8.61 -0.04
C GLN A 22 9.70 -8.22 -0.87
N SER A 23 8.53 -8.69 -0.46
CA SER A 23 7.29 -8.52 -1.22
C SER A 23 6.20 -7.93 -0.33
N GLY A 24 5.43 -7.02 -0.90
CA GLY A 24 4.18 -6.55 -0.31
C GLY A 24 2.98 -7.32 -0.85
N SER A 25 1.80 -6.88 -0.46
CA SER A 25 0.54 -7.42 -0.95
C SER A 25 -0.52 -6.34 -1.05
N ILE A 26 -1.47 -6.54 -1.98
CA ILE A 26 -2.69 -5.74 -2.07
C ILE A 26 -3.84 -6.63 -1.62
N LYS A 27 -4.63 -6.14 -0.66
CA LYS A 27 -5.90 -6.73 -0.25
C LYS A 27 -7.03 -5.75 -0.48
N GLY A 28 -8.23 -6.24 -0.71
CA GLY A 28 -9.39 -5.39 -0.86
C GLY A 28 -10.65 -6.18 -1.09
N ARG A 29 -11.74 -5.45 -1.31
CA ARG A 29 -13.04 -6.01 -1.68
C ARG A 29 -13.51 -5.41 -2.99
N VAL A 30 -14.19 -6.23 -3.78
CA VAL A 30 -14.90 -5.78 -4.97
C VAL A 30 -16.38 -5.72 -4.63
N LEU A 31 -16.99 -4.54 -4.79
CA LEU A 31 -18.37 -4.27 -4.40
C LEU A 31 -19.14 -3.65 -5.58
N ASP A 32 -20.46 -3.88 -5.60
CA ASP A 32 -21.36 -3.13 -6.46
C ASP A 32 -21.42 -1.66 -5.98
N LYS A 33 -21.24 -0.71 -6.89
CA LYS A 33 -21.20 0.73 -6.59
C LYS A 33 -22.53 1.25 -6.04
N THR A 34 -23.65 0.62 -6.42
CA THR A 34 -25.02 1.06 -6.08
C THR A 34 -25.53 0.37 -4.81
N THR A 35 -25.39 -0.96 -4.74
CA THR A 35 -25.94 -1.76 -3.63
C THR A 35 -24.94 -1.99 -2.51
N ASN A 36 -23.64 -1.76 -2.75
CA ASN A 36 -22.51 -2.16 -1.90
C ASN A 36 -22.47 -3.68 -1.59
N GLU A 37 -23.15 -4.50 -2.39
CA GLU A 37 -23.07 -5.95 -2.28
C GLU A 37 -21.72 -6.46 -2.80
N PRO A 38 -21.15 -7.51 -2.17
CA PRO A 38 -19.91 -8.11 -2.64
C PRO A 38 -20.10 -8.78 -3.99
N LEU A 39 -19.10 -8.66 -4.87
CA LEU A 39 -19.04 -9.32 -6.16
C LEU A 39 -18.12 -10.54 -6.09
N PRO A 40 -18.68 -11.76 -5.95
CA PRO A 40 -17.90 -12.97 -5.90
C PRO A 40 -17.34 -13.33 -7.29
N PHE A 41 -16.19 -13.97 -7.30
CA PHE A 41 -15.52 -14.48 -8.51
C PHE A 41 -15.17 -13.39 -9.55
N ALA A 42 -15.09 -12.13 -9.15
CA ALA A 42 -14.57 -11.07 -9.98
C ALA A 42 -13.05 -11.27 -10.19
N SER A 43 -12.56 -11.05 -11.40
CA SER A 43 -11.14 -11.10 -11.72
C SER A 43 -10.49 -9.76 -11.35
N VAL A 44 -9.43 -9.80 -10.56
CA VAL A 44 -8.67 -8.61 -10.14
C VAL A 44 -7.20 -8.79 -10.51
N ILE A 45 -6.63 -7.83 -11.22
CA ILE A 45 -5.22 -7.83 -11.61
C ILE A 45 -4.51 -6.58 -11.11
N ALA A 46 -3.25 -6.73 -10.71
CA ALA A 46 -2.35 -5.62 -10.41
C ALA A 46 -1.44 -5.36 -11.61
N VAL A 47 -1.44 -4.12 -12.08
CA VAL A 47 -0.69 -3.67 -13.25
C VAL A 47 0.31 -2.61 -12.81
N MET A 48 1.55 -2.69 -13.28
CA MET A 48 2.60 -1.68 -13.09
C MET A 48 3.27 -1.42 -14.43
N ASN A 49 3.36 -0.15 -14.83
CA ASN A 49 3.93 0.26 -16.13
C ASN A 49 3.32 -0.47 -17.33
N GLY A 50 2.00 -0.74 -17.30
CA GLY A 50 1.29 -1.45 -18.35
C GLY A 50 1.45 -2.98 -18.36
N GLN A 51 2.26 -3.54 -17.46
CA GLN A 51 2.44 -4.99 -17.31
C GLN A 51 1.65 -5.54 -16.12
N GLN A 52 1.01 -6.68 -16.31
CA GLN A 52 0.37 -7.42 -15.24
C GLN A 52 1.44 -8.08 -14.36
N MET A 53 1.48 -7.69 -13.08
CA MET A 53 2.43 -8.18 -12.09
C MET A 53 1.84 -9.30 -11.22
N GLY A 54 0.52 -9.36 -11.11
CA GLY A 54 -0.17 -10.38 -10.35
C GLY A 54 -1.68 -10.30 -10.54
N GLY A 55 -2.40 -11.29 -10.03
CA GLY A 55 -3.85 -11.32 -10.09
C GLY A 55 -4.45 -12.26 -9.08
N ALA A 56 -5.72 -12.06 -8.78
CA ALA A 56 -6.52 -12.90 -7.92
C ALA A 56 -7.97 -12.88 -8.37
N GLN A 57 -8.75 -13.82 -7.87
CA GLN A 57 -10.20 -13.84 -8.01
C GLN A 57 -10.81 -13.55 -6.63
N THR A 58 -11.93 -12.85 -6.59
CA THR A 58 -12.63 -12.58 -5.32
C THR A 58 -13.30 -13.84 -4.79
N ASP A 59 -13.34 -13.94 -3.46
CA ASP A 59 -14.09 -14.97 -2.75
C ASP A 59 -15.61 -14.66 -2.71
N PHE A 60 -16.39 -15.46 -1.99
CA PHE A 60 -17.85 -15.27 -1.84
C PHE A 60 -18.22 -13.93 -1.19
N ASP A 61 -17.36 -13.38 -0.33
CA ASP A 61 -17.55 -12.09 0.33
C ASP A 61 -16.93 -10.93 -0.47
N GLY A 62 -16.49 -11.19 -1.70
CA GLY A 62 -15.90 -10.22 -2.58
C GLY A 62 -14.45 -9.83 -2.22
N ASN A 63 -13.79 -10.51 -1.27
CA ASN A 63 -12.43 -10.18 -0.88
C ASN A 63 -11.43 -10.76 -1.89
N PHE A 64 -10.34 -10.05 -2.11
CA PHE A 64 -9.20 -10.53 -2.88
C PHE A 64 -7.87 -10.25 -2.18
N THR A 65 -6.84 -11.02 -2.56
CA THR A 65 -5.47 -10.82 -2.12
C THR A 65 -4.51 -11.10 -3.27
N ILE A 66 -3.73 -10.10 -3.66
CA ILE A 66 -2.69 -10.24 -4.69
C ILE A 66 -1.34 -10.20 -4.00
N LYS A 67 -0.59 -11.29 -4.10
CA LYS A 67 0.77 -11.47 -3.56
C LYS A 67 1.51 -12.58 -4.32
N PRO A 68 2.87 -12.54 -4.40
CA PRO A 68 3.76 -11.48 -3.94
C PRO A 68 3.81 -10.30 -4.93
N LEU A 69 3.99 -9.06 -4.44
CA LEU A 69 4.18 -7.87 -5.26
C LEU A 69 5.44 -7.13 -4.80
N GLY A 70 6.26 -6.67 -5.72
CA GLY A 70 7.39 -5.79 -5.42
C GLY A 70 6.93 -4.42 -4.92
N ALA A 71 7.81 -3.67 -4.26
CA ALA A 71 7.52 -2.28 -3.92
C ALA A 71 7.33 -1.43 -5.18
N GLY A 72 6.32 -0.56 -5.18
CA GLY A 72 6.03 0.30 -6.32
C GLY A 72 4.59 0.78 -6.36
N THR A 73 4.26 1.59 -7.36
CA THR A 73 2.91 2.11 -7.57
C THR A 73 2.20 1.27 -8.63
N TYR A 74 1.04 0.77 -8.27
CA TYR A 74 0.23 -0.13 -9.08
C TYR A 74 -1.10 0.49 -9.47
N SER A 75 -1.68 -0.02 -10.56
CA SER A 75 -3.11 0.09 -10.86
C SER A 75 -3.76 -1.25 -10.59
N VAL A 76 -4.87 -1.25 -9.87
CA VAL A 76 -5.70 -2.44 -9.61
C VAL A 76 -6.90 -2.41 -10.54
N LYS A 77 -6.98 -3.37 -11.45
CA LYS A 77 -8.07 -3.47 -12.44
C LYS A 77 -8.97 -4.64 -12.10
N ALA A 78 -10.26 -4.38 -11.92
CA ALA A 78 -11.28 -5.39 -11.66
C ALA A 78 -12.19 -5.56 -12.88
N THR A 79 -12.54 -6.81 -13.17
CA THR A 79 -13.44 -7.18 -14.27
C THR A 79 -14.46 -8.21 -13.78
N PHE A 80 -15.74 -7.99 -14.07
CA PHE A 80 -16.82 -8.90 -13.72
C PHE A 80 -17.91 -8.86 -14.80
N VAL A 81 -18.57 -10.00 -15.05
CA VAL A 81 -19.60 -10.10 -16.09
C VAL A 81 -20.80 -9.22 -15.73
N GLY A 82 -21.21 -8.35 -16.67
CA GLY A 82 -22.34 -7.43 -16.47
C GLY A 82 -21.97 -6.12 -15.76
N TYR A 83 -20.68 -5.88 -15.52
CA TYR A 83 -20.16 -4.67 -14.89
C TYR A 83 -19.12 -3.98 -15.79
N THR A 84 -19.04 -2.66 -15.66
CA THR A 84 -17.99 -1.89 -16.31
C THR A 84 -16.66 -2.20 -15.65
N THR A 85 -15.62 -2.47 -16.45
CA THR A 85 -14.26 -2.65 -15.95
C THR A 85 -13.83 -1.41 -15.18
N THR A 86 -13.37 -1.59 -13.95
CA THR A 86 -12.94 -0.47 -13.09
C THR A 86 -11.47 -0.61 -12.77
N GLU A 87 -10.74 0.50 -12.89
CA GLU A 87 -9.31 0.59 -12.57
C GLU A 87 -9.11 1.62 -11.46
N VAL A 88 -8.42 1.20 -10.38
CA VAL A 88 -7.99 2.06 -9.28
C VAL A 88 -6.51 2.31 -9.43
N THR A 89 -6.13 3.55 -9.75
CA THR A 89 -4.74 3.94 -10.02
C THR A 89 -4.05 4.51 -8.78
N GLY A 90 -2.73 4.45 -8.73
CA GLY A 90 -1.94 5.07 -7.66
C GLY A 90 -1.82 4.24 -6.37
N VAL A 91 -2.08 2.94 -6.41
CA VAL A 91 -1.97 2.05 -5.25
C VAL A 91 -0.50 1.81 -4.91
N LEU A 92 -0.02 2.40 -3.83
CA LEU A 92 1.36 2.26 -3.38
C LEU A 92 1.54 0.98 -2.57
N VAL A 93 2.40 0.10 -3.05
CA VAL A 93 2.80 -1.15 -2.37
C VAL A 93 4.18 -0.96 -1.78
N SER A 94 4.30 -1.20 -0.48
CA SER A 94 5.58 -1.21 0.25
C SER A 94 5.93 -2.63 0.66
N VAL A 95 7.23 -2.87 0.85
CA VAL A 95 7.77 -4.14 1.31
C VAL A 95 7.18 -4.52 2.68
N ASP A 96 6.86 -5.79 2.84
CA ASP A 96 6.30 -6.39 4.07
C ASP A 96 5.02 -5.72 4.61
N LYS A 97 4.36 -4.90 3.76
CA LYS A 97 3.08 -4.26 4.10
C LYS A 97 1.92 -4.79 3.27
N ILE A 98 0.74 -4.68 3.87
CA ILE A 98 -0.53 -4.94 3.20
C ILE A 98 -1.13 -3.58 2.82
N THR A 99 -1.32 -3.33 1.53
CA THR A 99 -2.06 -2.16 1.04
C THR A 99 -3.51 -2.55 0.80
N PHE A 100 -4.45 -1.78 1.34
CA PHE A 100 -5.88 -2.04 1.17
C PHE A 100 -6.44 -1.17 0.05
N ALA A 101 -7.00 -1.80 -0.98
CA ALA A 101 -7.59 -1.13 -2.14
C ALA A 101 -8.96 -1.76 -2.48
N ASP A 102 -10.03 -1.13 -2.03
CA ASP A 102 -11.39 -1.56 -2.36
C ASP A 102 -11.80 -1.02 -3.75
N VAL A 103 -12.48 -1.86 -4.52
CA VAL A 103 -12.92 -1.53 -5.88
C VAL A 103 -14.45 -1.53 -5.92
N LYS A 104 -15.05 -0.43 -6.38
CA LYS A 104 -16.50 -0.32 -6.57
C LYS A 104 -16.81 -0.33 -8.06
N MET A 105 -17.54 -1.34 -8.52
CA MET A 105 -17.89 -1.54 -9.92
C MET A 105 -19.34 -1.11 -10.19
N GLY A 106 -19.53 -0.33 -11.25
CA GLY A 106 -20.87 0.03 -11.75
C GLY A 106 -21.42 -1.04 -12.69
N LYS A 107 -22.73 -1.31 -12.62
CA LYS A 107 -23.43 -2.10 -13.65
C LYS A 107 -23.37 -1.33 -14.97
N GLY A 108 -22.95 -2.00 -16.02
CA GLY A 108 -22.86 -1.42 -17.36
C GLY A 108 -23.09 -2.48 -18.42
N ALA A 109 -23.54 -2.07 -19.60
CA ALA A 109 -23.46 -2.91 -20.77
C ALA A 109 -21.98 -3.25 -21.00
N VAL A 110 -21.70 -4.49 -21.42
CA VAL A 110 -20.35 -5.01 -21.67
C VAL A 110 -19.75 -4.23 -22.86
N ASP A 111 -19.37 -2.98 -22.62
CA ASP A 111 -18.54 -2.23 -23.55
C ASP A 111 -17.11 -2.47 -23.11
N ILE A 112 -16.41 -3.34 -23.84
CA ILE A 112 -15.06 -3.79 -23.55
C ILE A 112 -14.05 -2.62 -23.53
N THR A 113 -14.47 -1.46 -24.02
CA THR A 113 -13.67 -0.24 -24.15
C THR A 113 -13.87 0.76 -23.00
N ALA A 114 -14.93 0.65 -22.20
CA ALA A 114 -15.17 1.58 -21.08
C ALA A 114 -14.44 1.09 -19.83
N VAL A 115 -13.40 1.80 -19.43
CA VAL A 115 -12.70 1.60 -18.15
C VAL A 115 -12.96 2.82 -17.28
N GLU A 116 -13.61 2.61 -16.13
CA GLU A 116 -13.76 3.65 -15.13
C GLU A 116 -12.46 3.75 -14.31
N VAL A 117 -11.75 4.86 -14.42
CA VAL A 117 -10.50 5.09 -13.68
C VAL A 117 -10.79 5.89 -12.42
N THR A 118 -10.44 5.33 -11.29
CA THR A 118 -10.59 5.97 -9.98
C THR A 118 -9.22 6.15 -9.34
N ALA A 119 -8.92 7.34 -8.81
CA ALA A 119 -7.69 7.56 -8.06
C ALA A 119 -7.77 6.88 -6.68
N TYR A 120 -6.71 6.20 -6.31
CA TYR A 120 -6.57 5.60 -4.98
C TYR A 120 -6.46 6.71 -3.93
N LYS A 121 -7.30 6.64 -2.91
CA LYS A 121 -7.17 7.46 -1.71
C LYS A 121 -6.56 6.61 -0.62
N VAL A 122 -5.41 7.02 -0.10
CA VAL A 122 -4.78 6.35 1.05
C VAL A 122 -5.78 6.36 2.22
N PRO A 123 -6.12 5.21 2.81
CA PRO A 123 -6.99 5.18 3.97
C PRO A 123 -6.35 5.93 5.13
N LEU A 124 -7.10 6.79 5.79
CA LEU A 124 -6.66 7.52 7.00
C LEU A 124 -6.34 6.59 8.18
N ILE A 125 -6.85 5.34 8.13
CA ILE A 125 -6.64 4.32 9.16
C ILE A 125 -6.03 3.09 8.47
N ASP A 126 -4.84 2.70 8.89
CA ASP A 126 -4.21 1.46 8.46
C ASP A 126 -4.88 0.28 9.17
N LYS A 127 -5.74 -0.46 8.45
CA LYS A 127 -6.45 -1.63 8.97
C LYS A 127 -5.53 -2.82 9.27
N GLY A 128 -4.31 -2.78 8.78
CA GLY A 128 -3.30 -3.84 8.97
C GLY A 128 -2.41 -3.65 10.19
N ASN A 129 -2.42 -2.45 10.79
CA ASN A 129 -1.61 -2.14 11.96
C ASN A 129 -2.49 -1.63 13.12
N PRO A 130 -2.60 -2.37 14.23
CA PRO A 130 -3.40 -1.95 15.39
C PRO A 130 -2.79 -0.77 16.16
N ALA A 131 -1.57 -0.36 15.85
CA ALA A 131 -0.98 0.85 16.43
C ALA A 131 -1.70 2.09 15.90
N VAL A 132 -1.87 3.09 16.74
CA VAL A 132 -2.43 4.38 16.34
C VAL A 132 -1.39 5.08 15.46
N GLN A 133 -1.59 5.01 14.16
CA GLN A 133 -0.72 5.59 13.15
C GLN A 133 -1.49 6.61 12.33
N THR A 134 -0.91 7.78 12.12
CA THR A 134 -1.41 8.79 11.17
C THR A 134 -0.48 8.78 9.96
N THR A 135 -1.05 8.55 8.77
CA THR A 135 -0.29 8.62 7.52
C THR A 135 -0.59 9.95 6.85
N ILE A 136 0.44 10.75 6.63
CA ILE A 136 0.35 12.03 5.90
C ILE A 136 0.85 11.78 4.49
N THR A 137 0.05 12.13 3.49
CA THR A 137 0.40 11.93 2.08
C THR A 137 1.33 13.03 1.56
N GLN A 138 2.03 12.77 0.47
CA GLN A 138 2.90 13.75 -0.17
C GLN A 138 2.13 15.01 -0.62
N GLU A 139 0.89 14.84 -1.03
CA GLU A 139 -0.01 15.94 -1.44
C GLU A 139 -0.36 16.82 -0.24
N GLU A 140 -0.65 16.22 0.91
CA GLU A 140 -0.91 16.94 2.16
C GLU A 140 0.33 17.70 2.64
N ILE A 141 1.52 17.07 2.57
CA ILE A 141 2.78 17.73 2.90
C ILE A 141 3.03 18.95 2.00
N LYS A 142 2.72 18.86 0.70
CA LYS A 142 2.85 19.98 -0.23
C LYS A 142 1.87 21.12 0.04
N ALA A 143 0.72 20.82 0.64
CA ALA A 143 -0.31 21.81 1.00
C ALA A 143 0.00 22.54 2.32
N ILE A 144 0.90 21.99 3.16
CA ILE A 144 1.30 22.59 4.42
C ILE A 144 2.31 23.72 4.13
N PRO A 145 2.13 24.93 4.69
CA PRO A 145 2.99 26.09 4.39
C PRO A 145 4.40 25.98 4.97
N THR A 146 4.62 25.07 5.91
CA THR A 146 5.93 24.87 6.55
C THR A 146 6.68 23.71 5.89
N ARG A 147 8.01 23.79 5.88
CA ARG A 147 8.91 22.75 5.35
C ARG A 147 9.64 21.97 6.44
N ASP A 148 9.36 22.29 7.71
CA ASP A 148 9.95 21.57 8.83
C ASP A 148 9.19 20.27 9.11
N VAL A 149 9.93 19.16 9.24
CA VAL A 149 9.38 17.82 9.51
C VAL A 149 8.61 17.78 10.83
N ARG A 150 9.04 18.54 11.84
CA ARG A 150 8.38 18.60 13.14
C ARG A 150 7.01 19.28 13.03
N SER A 151 6.92 20.37 12.29
CA SER A 151 5.68 21.07 12.05
C SER A 151 4.68 20.24 11.23
N VAL A 152 5.18 19.40 10.30
CA VAL A 152 4.34 18.41 9.61
C VAL A 152 3.83 17.36 10.60
N ALA A 153 4.68 16.84 11.48
CA ALA A 153 4.26 15.87 12.50
C ALA A 153 3.28 16.47 13.52
N ALA A 154 3.36 17.76 13.81
CA ALA A 154 2.42 18.48 14.69
C ALA A 154 0.99 18.55 14.13
N THR A 155 0.77 18.32 12.84
CA THR A 155 -0.58 18.23 12.26
C THR A 155 -1.30 16.93 12.60
N ALA A 156 -0.58 15.92 13.11
CA ALA A 156 -1.16 14.65 13.51
C ALA A 156 -1.99 14.79 14.81
N ALA A 157 -3.11 14.05 14.89
CA ALA A 157 -3.98 14.10 16.07
C ALA A 157 -3.25 13.61 17.32
N GLY A 158 -3.27 14.44 18.37
CA GLY A 158 -2.63 14.14 19.65
C GLY A 158 -1.15 14.53 19.74
N VAL A 159 -0.64 15.24 18.74
CA VAL A 159 0.70 15.84 18.75
C VAL A 159 0.55 17.34 18.99
N PHE A 160 1.34 17.89 19.90
CA PHE A 160 1.36 19.31 20.23
C PHE A 160 2.78 19.85 20.10
N GLN A 161 2.91 21.00 19.47
CA GLN A 161 4.15 21.79 19.35
C GLN A 161 3.85 23.19 19.91
N ARG A 162 4.70 23.71 20.77
CA ARG A 162 4.50 25.02 21.41
C ARG A 162 4.76 26.15 20.42
N ASP A 163 5.93 26.09 19.79
CA ASP A 163 6.36 27.04 18.77
C ASP A 163 6.97 26.29 17.59
N GLU A 164 7.02 26.92 16.40
CA GLU A 164 7.59 26.31 15.20
C GLU A 164 9.08 25.97 15.41
N GLY A 165 9.43 24.69 15.27
CA GLY A 165 10.79 24.18 15.50
C GLY A 165 11.06 23.61 16.89
N ASP A 166 10.12 23.77 17.84
CA ASP A 166 10.21 23.14 19.17
C ASP A 166 10.02 21.63 19.11
N ASP A 167 10.40 20.95 20.20
CA ASP A 167 10.18 19.51 20.35
C ASP A 167 8.69 19.16 20.41
N LEU A 168 8.35 17.97 19.91
CA LEU A 168 6.98 17.50 19.84
C LEU A 168 6.57 16.79 21.13
N ASN A 169 5.41 17.17 21.65
CA ASN A 169 4.77 16.51 22.77
C ASN A 169 3.63 15.61 22.25
N VAL A 170 3.78 14.30 22.39
CA VAL A 170 2.79 13.32 21.92
C VAL A 170 1.94 12.85 23.09
N ARG A 171 0.63 13.15 23.05
CA ARG A 171 -0.36 12.76 24.06
C ARG A 171 0.01 13.13 25.50
N GLY A 172 0.67 14.27 25.69
CA GLY A 172 1.09 14.74 27.02
C GLY A 172 2.36 14.05 27.55
N SER A 173 3.14 13.40 26.68
CA SER A 173 4.47 12.90 27.02
C SER A 173 5.44 14.05 27.32
N ARG A 174 6.62 13.75 27.87
CA ARG A 174 7.71 14.73 27.99
C ARG A 174 8.35 14.99 26.64
N ASP A 175 8.95 16.16 26.46
CA ASP A 175 9.55 16.61 25.21
C ASP A 175 10.70 15.69 24.73
N ASP A 176 11.35 14.97 25.64
CA ASP A 176 12.43 14.01 25.39
C ASP A 176 11.96 12.57 25.06
N ALA A 177 10.66 12.32 25.00
CA ALA A 177 10.08 11.00 24.77
C ALA A 177 9.71 10.73 23.29
N THR A 178 10.15 11.57 22.36
CA THR A 178 9.81 11.44 20.94
C THR A 178 11.07 11.19 20.12
N ASP A 179 11.13 10.04 19.43
CA ASP A 179 12.19 9.70 18.51
C ASP A 179 11.73 9.84 17.05
N TYR A 180 12.64 10.27 16.20
CA TYR A 180 12.41 10.43 14.77
C TYR A 180 13.23 9.42 13.99
N TYR A 181 12.58 8.67 13.12
CA TYR A 181 13.23 7.76 12.19
C TYR A 181 12.98 8.23 10.75
N ILE A 182 14.04 8.55 10.04
CA ILE A 182 13.98 8.91 8.62
C ILE A 182 14.60 7.74 7.85
N ASP A 183 13.85 7.19 6.87
CA ASP A 183 14.26 6.03 6.06
C ASP A 183 14.65 4.77 6.87
N GLY A 184 14.15 4.63 8.10
CA GLY A 184 14.40 3.47 8.94
C GLY A 184 15.77 3.47 9.65
N VAL A 185 16.44 4.61 9.72
CA VAL A 185 17.71 4.81 10.45
C VAL A 185 17.49 5.63 11.69
#